data_d49b4a7f68e54df458ebad4f596672ea
#
_entry.id   d49b4a7f68e54df458ebad4f596672ea
#
_cell.length_a   1.000
_cell.length_b   1.000
_cell.length_c   1.000
_cell.angle_alpha   90.00
_cell.angle_beta   90.00
_cell.angle_gamma   90.00
#
_symmetry.space_group_name_H-M   'P 1'
#
loop_
_entity.id
_entity.type
_entity.pdbx_description
1 polymer ?
#
loop_
_entity_poly.entity_id
_entity_poly.type
_entity_poly.pdbx_seq_one_letter_code
_entity_poly.pdbx_strand_id
1 'polypeptide(L)'
;MGICITKITRVSLTLPEDLLDKLDGVLGAQKYASRSEAVRDALRDFLASYKWRHELKGRLLGVVLVVYEHDVVGLTDKLMDVQHTSRGTISAVQHFHIDAKHCLETLIVRGEAEKIRRLVDRLGALRGVKQAKLITVEW
;
A
#
# COMPACT_ATOMS: atom_id res chain seq x y z
N MET A 1 -33.24 -14.47 -16.40
CA MET A 1 -32.31 -13.54 -15.72
C MET A 1 -32.48 -13.72 -14.22
N GLY A 2 -31.55 -14.41 -13.59
CA GLY A 2 -31.58 -14.59 -12.13
C GLY A 2 -31.16 -13.31 -11.45
N ILE A 3 -32.01 -12.75 -10.60
CA ILE A 3 -31.67 -11.63 -9.71
C ILE A 3 -30.65 -12.21 -8.72
N CYS A 4 -29.38 -11.83 -8.85
CA CYS A 4 -28.35 -12.17 -7.88
C CYS A 4 -28.66 -11.39 -6.61
N ILE A 5 -29.37 -11.99 -5.67
CA ILE A 5 -29.62 -11.41 -4.35
C ILE A 5 -28.30 -11.43 -3.59
N THR A 6 -27.61 -10.32 -3.52
CA THR A 6 -26.39 -10.19 -2.75
C THR A 6 -26.75 -10.35 -1.26
N LYS A 7 -26.34 -11.46 -0.64
CA LYS A 7 -26.52 -11.69 0.79
C LYS A 7 -25.71 -10.67 1.57
N ILE A 8 -26.38 -9.87 2.39
CA ILE A 8 -25.76 -8.88 3.27
C ILE A 8 -25.48 -9.52 4.64
N THR A 9 -24.25 -9.41 5.10
CA THR A 9 -23.85 -9.88 6.43
C THR A 9 -23.39 -8.68 7.27
N ARG A 10 -23.85 -8.60 8.51
CA ARG A 10 -23.42 -7.57 9.46
C ARG A 10 -22.04 -7.94 10.01
N VAL A 11 -21.11 -6.96 10.00
CA VAL A 11 -19.77 -7.10 10.57
C VAL A 11 -19.53 -5.96 11.54
N SER A 12 -18.91 -6.24 12.67
CA SER A 12 -18.46 -5.24 13.67
C SER A 12 -16.97 -5.02 13.53
N LEU A 13 -16.54 -3.77 13.49
CA LEU A 13 -15.13 -3.37 13.38
C LEU A 13 -14.77 -2.45 14.55
N THR A 14 -13.57 -2.62 15.09
CA THR A 14 -12.97 -1.68 16.04
C THR A 14 -12.00 -0.79 15.31
N LEU A 15 -12.19 0.52 15.38
CA LEU A 15 -11.35 1.52 14.73
C LEU A 15 -10.78 2.48 15.79
N PRO A 16 -9.53 2.96 15.62
CA PRO A 16 -9.03 4.09 16.39
C PRO A 16 -9.94 5.32 16.21
N GLU A 17 -10.08 6.11 17.26
CA GLU A 17 -10.97 7.28 17.27
C GLU A 17 -10.57 8.31 16.20
N ASP A 18 -9.27 8.58 16.06
CA ASP A 18 -8.75 9.50 15.04
C ASP A 18 -9.05 9.05 13.60
N LEU A 19 -9.09 7.74 13.35
CA LEU A 19 -9.45 7.20 12.04
C LEU A 19 -10.96 7.33 11.79
N LEU A 20 -11.77 7.15 12.83
CA LEU A 20 -13.21 7.32 12.74
C LEU A 20 -13.59 8.78 12.46
N ASP A 21 -12.94 9.73 13.14
CA ASP A 21 -13.15 11.17 12.92
C ASP A 21 -12.79 11.60 11.49
N LYS A 22 -11.67 11.08 10.97
CA LYS A 22 -11.28 11.30 9.56
C LYS A 22 -12.32 10.73 8.59
N LEU A 23 -12.84 9.53 8.86
CA LEU A 23 -13.89 8.92 8.06
C LEU A 23 -15.15 9.79 8.05
N ASP A 24 -15.60 10.27 9.21
CA ASP A 24 -16.76 11.14 9.32
C ASP A 24 -16.58 12.47 8.56
N GLY A 25 -15.37 13.03 8.57
CA GLY A 25 -15.03 14.19 7.75
C GLY A 25 -15.19 13.94 6.24
N VAL A 26 -14.79 12.78 5.76
CA VAL A 26 -14.94 12.37 4.35
C VAL A 26 -16.40 12.15 3.99
N LEU A 27 -17.22 11.59 4.89
CA LEU A 27 -18.66 11.37 4.65
C LEU A 27 -19.37 12.66 4.27
N GLY A 28 -19.10 13.74 5.00
CA GLY A 28 -19.69 15.05 4.74
C GLY A 28 -19.24 15.64 3.39
N ALA A 29 -17.99 15.45 3.01
CA ALA A 29 -17.39 16.00 1.78
C ALA A 29 -17.81 15.24 0.51
N GLN A 30 -17.90 13.91 0.57
CA GLN A 30 -18.15 13.04 -0.58
C GLN A 30 -19.60 12.55 -0.70
N LYS A 31 -20.50 13.05 0.13
CA LYS A 31 -21.93 12.73 0.10
C LYS A 31 -22.25 11.23 0.25
N TYR A 32 -21.46 10.50 1.01
CA TYR A 32 -21.83 9.14 1.39
C TYR A 32 -23.05 9.14 2.30
N ALA A 33 -24.00 8.25 2.05
CA ALA A 33 -25.21 8.15 2.86
C ALA A 33 -24.95 7.55 4.27
N SER A 34 -23.85 6.79 4.45
CA SER A 34 -23.51 6.16 5.73
C SER A 34 -22.05 5.74 5.80
N ARG A 35 -21.55 5.55 7.06
CA ARG A 35 -20.23 4.94 7.33
C ARG A 35 -20.09 3.58 6.63
N SER A 36 -21.14 2.76 6.65
CA SER A 36 -21.14 1.45 6.02
C SER A 36 -20.92 1.51 4.51
N GLU A 37 -21.44 2.54 3.85
CA GLU A 37 -21.23 2.75 2.42
C GLU A 37 -19.77 3.14 2.12
N ALA A 38 -19.22 4.10 2.85
CA ALA A 38 -17.83 4.50 2.70
C ALA A 38 -16.85 3.36 2.99
N VAL A 39 -17.10 2.57 4.02
CA VAL A 39 -16.28 1.39 4.34
C VAL A 39 -16.38 0.33 3.23
N ARG A 40 -17.56 0.10 2.65
CA ARG A 40 -17.70 -0.82 1.51
C ARG A 40 -16.91 -0.36 0.29
N ASP A 41 -16.93 0.92 -0.01
CA ASP A 41 -16.15 1.47 -1.13
C ASP A 41 -14.65 1.36 -0.86
N ALA A 42 -14.19 1.73 0.33
CA ALA A 42 -12.80 1.55 0.73
C ALA A 42 -12.33 0.08 0.65
N LEU A 43 -13.20 -0.87 1.04
CA LEU A 43 -12.90 -2.30 0.92
C LEU A 43 -12.85 -2.75 -0.55
N ARG A 44 -13.72 -2.24 -1.41
CA ARG A 44 -13.67 -2.53 -2.86
C ARG A 44 -12.37 -2.05 -3.47
N ASP A 45 -11.96 -0.82 -3.16
CA ASP A 45 -10.71 -0.25 -3.65
C ASP A 45 -9.50 -1.02 -3.14
N PHE A 46 -9.49 -1.40 -1.84
CA PHE A 46 -8.45 -2.23 -1.27
C PHE A 46 -8.35 -3.59 -1.97
N LEU A 47 -9.48 -4.27 -2.16
CA LEU A 47 -9.52 -5.58 -2.82
C LEU A 47 -9.13 -5.49 -4.31
N ALA A 48 -9.56 -4.44 -5.01
CA ALA A 48 -9.16 -4.20 -6.39
C ALA A 48 -7.65 -3.98 -6.50
N SER A 49 -7.06 -3.16 -5.62
CA SER A 49 -5.62 -2.92 -5.57
C SER A 49 -4.83 -4.18 -5.21
N TYR A 50 -5.35 -4.99 -4.27
CA TYR A 50 -4.75 -6.26 -3.88
C TYR A 50 -4.77 -7.26 -5.05
N LYS A 51 -5.92 -7.45 -5.67
CA LYS A 51 -6.11 -8.34 -6.81
C LYS A 51 -5.19 -7.94 -7.96
N TRP A 52 -5.15 -6.67 -8.30
CA TRP A 52 -4.31 -6.14 -9.36
C TRP A 52 -2.83 -6.46 -9.10
N ARG A 53 -2.31 -6.21 -7.89
CA ARG A 53 -0.93 -6.55 -7.53
C ARG A 53 -0.60 -8.04 -7.67
N HIS A 54 -1.54 -8.92 -7.34
CA HIS A 54 -1.35 -10.37 -7.38
C HIS A 54 -1.56 -10.99 -8.76
N GLU A 55 -2.28 -10.32 -9.63
CA GLU A 55 -2.52 -10.76 -11.01
C GLU A 55 -1.45 -10.27 -12.00
N LEU A 56 -0.57 -9.37 -11.60
CA LEU A 56 0.55 -8.94 -12.43
C LEU A 56 1.45 -10.13 -12.78
N LYS A 57 1.73 -10.29 -14.07
CA LYS A 57 2.56 -11.35 -14.62
C LYS A 57 3.60 -10.79 -15.58
N GLY A 58 4.64 -11.58 -15.86
CA GLY A 58 5.70 -11.21 -16.78
C GLY A 58 6.65 -10.15 -16.21
N ARG A 59 7.27 -9.40 -17.10
CA ARG A 59 8.23 -8.35 -16.74
C ARG A 59 7.52 -7.01 -16.60
N LEU A 60 7.86 -6.30 -15.53
CA LEU A 60 7.28 -5.00 -15.19
C LEU A 60 8.37 -3.93 -15.07
N LEU A 61 7.97 -2.71 -15.31
CA LEU A 61 8.66 -1.49 -14.89
C LEU A 61 7.74 -0.73 -13.96
N GLY A 62 8.25 -0.22 -12.85
CA GLY A 62 7.42 0.50 -11.90
C GLY A 62 8.22 1.31 -10.90
N VAL A 63 7.47 1.95 -10.02
CA VAL A 63 7.99 2.73 -8.90
C VAL A 63 7.39 2.17 -7.61
N VAL A 64 8.23 1.88 -6.64
CA VAL A 64 7.79 1.56 -5.28
C VAL A 64 8.01 2.78 -4.41
N LEU A 65 6.93 3.26 -3.78
CA LEU A 65 6.95 4.32 -2.79
C LEU A 65 6.93 3.69 -1.40
N VAL A 66 7.90 4.04 -0.56
CA VAL A 66 8.00 3.54 0.83
C VAL A 66 8.03 4.72 1.77
N VAL A 67 7.01 4.85 2.62
CA VAL A 67 6.95 5.86 3.69
C VAL A 67 7.23 5.16 5.02
N TYR A 68 8.16 5.70 5.79
CA TYR A 68 8.56 5.09 7.06
C TYR A 68 9.03 6.12 8.09
N GLU A 69 9.03 5.68 9.36
CA GLU A 69 9.59 6.45 10.49
C GLU A 69 11.06 6.10 10.65
N HIS A 70 11.97 7.05 10.40
CA HIS A 70 13.41 6.79 10.48
C HIS A 70 13.92 6.58 11.90
N ASP A 71 13.17 7.01 12.93
CA ASP A 71 13.55 6.87 14.33
C ASP A 71 13.37 5.43 14.87
N VAL A 72 12.72 4.55 14.10
CA VAL A 72 12.54 3.16 14.51
C VAL A 72 13.88 2.44 14.45
N VAL A 73 14.35 1.98 15.60
CA VAL A 73 15.66 1.32 15.75
C VAL A 73 15.81 0.15 14.79
N GLY A 74 16.90 0.15 14.04
CA GLY A 74 17.25 -0.92 13.09
C GLY A 74 16.43 -0.96 11.81
N LEU A 75 15.49 -0.03 11.59
CA LEU A 75 14.67 -0.02 10.38
C LEU A 75 15.50 0.30 9.14
N THR A 76 16.37 1.31 9.22
CA THR A 76 17.23 1.71 8.09
C THR A 76 18.11 0.55 7.62
N ASP A 77 18.71 -0.19 8.54
CA ASP A 77 19.53 -1.37 8.21
C ASP A 77 18.70 -2.45 7.53
N LYS A 78 17.49 -2.72 8.04
CA LYS A 78 16.58 -3.70 7.44
C LYS A 78 16.09 -3.28 6.05
N LEU A 79 15.82 -1.98 5.83
CA LEU A 79 15.48 -1.47 4.50
C LEU A 79 16.65 -1.68 3.53
N MET A 80 17.88 -1.36 3.95
CA MET A 80 19.08 -1.60 3.15
C MET A 80 19.28 -3.09 2.84
N ASP A 81 19.08 -3.98 3.80
CA ASP A 81 19.21 -5.43 3.60
C ASP A 81 18.20 -5.94 2.56
N VAL A 82 16.94 -5.50 2.64
CA VAL A 82 15.90 -5.85 1.66
C VAL A 82 16.30 -5.35 0.27
N GLN A 83 16.78 -4.12 0.16
CA GLN A 83 17.23 -3.55 -1.11
C GLN A 83 18.45 -4.27 -1.67
N HIS A 84 19.45 -4.57 -0.84
CA HIS A 84 20.66 -5.30 -1.25
C HIS A 84 20.34 -6.70 -1.78
N THR A 85 19.43 -7.41 -1.14
CA THR A 85 19.01 -8.75 -1.60
C THR A 85 18.13 -8.69 -2.85
N SER A 86 17.70 -7.51 -3.27
CA SER A 86 16.82 -7.27 -4.43
C SER A 86 17.51 -6.46 -5.55
N ARG A 87 18.83 -6.34 -5.55
CA ARG A 87 19.60 -5.52 -6.52
C ARG A 87 19.29 -5.78 -7.99
N GLY A 88 19.01 -7.01 -8.36
CA GLY A 88 18.63 -7.34 -9.74
C GLY A 88 17.26 -6.80 -10.18
N THR A 89 16.46 -6.31 -9.24
CA THR A 89 15.11 -5.77 -9.46
C THR A 89 15.08 -4.25 -9.31
N ILE A 90 15.93 -3.68 -8.46
CA ILE A 90 16.01 -2.25 -8.18
C ILE A 90 17.03 -1.60 -9.09
N SER A 91 16.62 -0.59 -9.85
CA SER A 91 17.47 0.17 -10.78
C SER A 91 18.00 1.48 -10.17
N ALA A 92 17.22 2.10 -9.30
CA ALA A 92 17.57 3.35 -8.63
C ALA A 92 16.78 3.50 -7.33
N VAL A 93 17.34 4.24 -6.37
CA VAL A 93 16.70 4.62 -5.12
C VAL A 93 16.91 6.09 -4.89
N GLN A 94 15.86 6.79 -4.49
CA GLN A 94 15.91 8.16 -4.02
C GLN A 94 15.31 8.25 -2.62
N HIS A 95 15.93 9.04 -1.78
CA HIS A 95 15.54 9.23 -0.39
C HIS A 95 15.19 10.68 -0.13
N PHE A 96 14.08 10.93 0.57
CA PHE A 96 13.59 12.25 0.93
C PHE A 96 13.16 12.28 2.39
N HIS A 97 13.54 13.33 3.10
CA HIS A 97 12.95 13.64 4.40
C HIS A 97 11.62 14.39 4.19
N ILE A 98 10.52 13.82 4.66
CA ILE A 98 9.20 14.46 4.62
C ILE A 98 9.11 15.48 5.77
N ASP A 99 9.48 15.05 6.96
CA ASP A 99 9.52 15.84 8.19
C ASP A 99 10.58 15.29 9.15
N ALA A 100 10.56 15.75 10.40
CA ALA A 100 11.53 15.34 11.43
C ALA A 100 11.50 13.84 11.76
N LYS A 101 10.45 13.11 11.41
CA LYS A 101 10.28 11.67 11.74
C LYS A 101 10.09 10.78 10.53
N HIS A 102 9.53 11.33 9.45
CA HIS A 102 9.12 10.53 8.30
C HIS A 102 10.03 10.73 7.11
N CYS A 103 10.32 9.63 6.46
CA CYS A 103 11.07 9.58 5.20
C CYS A 103 10.24 8.92 4.11
N LEU A 104 10.48 9.34 2.88
CA LEU A 104 10.01 8.70 1.66
C LEU A 104 11.20 8.15 0.89
N GLU A 105 11.15 6.87 0.57
CA GLU A 105 12.02 6.29 -0.46
C GLU A 105 11.22 5.99 -1.71
N THR A 106 11.83 6.29 -2.86
CA THR A 106 11.31 5.98 -4.18
C THR A 106 12.27 5.02 -4.85
N LEU A 107 11.81 3.80 -5.13
CA LEU A 107 12.60 2.77 -5.81
C LEU A 107 12.08 2.59 -7.22
N ILE A 108 12.95 2.79 -8.22
CA ILE A 108 12.66 2.39 -9.61
C ILE A 108 12.94 0.90 -9.71
N VAL A 109 11.93 0.12 -10.09
CA VAL A 109 12.01 -1.33 -10.16
C VAL A 109 11.70 -1.85 -11.56
N ARG A 110 12.46 -2.85 -11.98
CA ARG A 110 12.26 -3.53 -13.27
C ARG A 110 12.59 -5.01 -13.12
N GLY A 111 11.74 -5.87 -13.61
CA GLY A 111 11.97 -7.31 -13.56
C GLY A 111 10.69 -8.12 -13.55
N GLU A 112 10.80 -9.37 -13.14
CA GLU A 112 9.68 -10.28 -13.00
C GLU A 112 8.70 -9.80 -11.93
N ALA A 113 7.41 -9.81 -12.26
CA ALA A 113 6.32 -9.36 -11.39
C ALA A 113 6.37 -9.99 -10.00
N GLU A 114 6.70 -11.28 -9.94
CA GLU A 114 6.82 -12.02 -8.69
C GLU A 114 7.94 -11.49 -7.78
N LYS A 115 9.09 -11.15 -8.36
CA LYS A 115 10.22 -10.58 -7.61
C LYS A 115 9.90 -9.19 -7.08
N ILE A 116 9.21 -8.37 -7.89
CA ILE A 116 8.79 -7.03 -7.50
C ILE A 116 7.76 -7.12 -6.38
N ARG A 117 6.78 -8.02 -6.47
CA ARG A 117 5.80 -8.26 -5.40
C ARG A 117 6.46 -8.63 -4.08
N ARG A 118 7.37 -9.61 -4.09
CA ARG A 118 8.10 -10.02 -2.89
C ARG A 118 8.88 -8.87 -2.27
N LEU A 119 9.48 -8.02 -3.10
CA LEU A 119 10.15 -6.82 -2.62
C LEU A 119 9.19 -5.89 -1.88
N VAL A 120 8.04 -5.56 -2.49
CA VAL A 120 7.02 -4.68 -1.91
C VAL A 120 6.47 -5.27 -0.61
N ASP A 121 6.15 -6.57 -0.59
CA ASP A 121 5.61 -7.24 0.59
C ASP A 121 6.64 -7.26 1.74
N ARG A 122 7.92 -7.52 1.44
CA ARG A 122 9.00 -7.48 2.45
C ARG A 122 9.19 -6.07 3.02
N LEU A 123 9.18 -5.04 2.18
CA LEU A 123 9.29 -3.65 2.63
C LEU A 123 8.09 -3.26 3.50
N GLY A 124 6.88 -3.59 3.07
CA GLY A 124 5.65 -3.27 3.79
C GLY A 124 5.48 -3.99 5.13
N ALA A 125 6.14 -5.14 5.29
CA ALA A 125 6.11 -5.93 6.54
C ALA A 125 7.07 -5.41 7.62
N LEU A 126 8.00 -4.50 7.29
CA LEU A 126 8.96 -3.97 8.27
C LEU A 126 8.27 -3.04 9.27
N ARG A 127 8.54 -3.27 10.57
CA ARG A 127 8.05 -2.39 11.63
C ARG A 127 8.61 -0.98 11.45
N GLY A 128 7.71 0.02 11.41
CA GLY A 128 8.04 1.41 11.16
C GLY A 128 7.79 1.86 9.71
N VAL A 129 7.57 0.94 8.78
CA VAL A 129 7.05 1.25 7.46
C VAL A 129 5.56 1.52 7.57
N LYS A 130 5.14 2.70 7.17
CA LYS A 130 3.73 3.14 7.15
C LYS A 130 3.03 2.72 5.88
N GLN A 131 3.75 2.75 4.77
CA GLN A 131 3.21 2.44 3.45
C GLN A 131 4.31 1.92 2.53
N ALA A 132 4.01 0.87 1.77
CA ALA A 132 4.77 0.43 0.61
C ALA A 132 3.79 0.25 -0.57
N LYS A 133 3.94 1.07 -1.61
CA LYS A 133 3.01 1.11 -2.73
C LYS A 133 3.74 0.96 -4.06
N LEU A 134 3.29 0.01 -4.88
CA LEU A 134 3.77 -0.19 -6.25
C LEU A 134 2.86 0.53 -7.23
N ILE A 135 3.48 1.29 -8.12
CA ILE A 135 2.85 1.88 -9.30
C ILE A 135 3.59 1.33 -10.52
N THR A 136 2.90 0.67 -11.43
CA THR A 136 3.48 0.16 -12.66
C THR A 136 3.24 1.09 -13.82
N VAL A 137 4.13 1.05 -14.80
CA VAL A 137 4.01 1.78 -16.05
C VAL A 137 4.06 0.82 -17.23
N GLU A 138 3.31 1.15 -18.25
CA GLU A 138 3.36 0.48 -19.57
C GLU A 138 4.20 1.33 -20.52
N TRP A 139 4.94 0.68 -21.41
CA TRP A 139 5.80 1.34 -22.42
C TRP A 139 5.76 0.66 -23.77
#